data_95e7381fbbb463acfa83f00904f308ef
#
_entry.id   95e7381fbbb463acfa83f00904f308ef
#
_cell.length_a   1.000
_cell.length_b   1.000
_cell.length_c   1.000
_cell.angle_alpha   90.00
_cell.angle_beta   90.00
_cell.angle_gamma   90.00
#
_symmetry.space_group_name_H-M   'P 1'
#
loop_
_entity.id
_entity.type
_entity.pdbx_description
1 polymer ?
#
loop_
_entity_poly.entity_id
_entity_poly.type
_entity_poly.pdbx_seq_one_letter_code
_entity_poly.pdbx_strand_id
1 'polypeptide(L)'
;MNKQYHITLLGGSNSVIKTGLSQGLCHFGNVVLHNFALGATTSIQNLYELKREKNKKDICFSDLVITESNINDIGQFSNPYEKIPLHVVFRNLELLYYELHVLKKPVLNIILPYSPNSSYKIINNIHKYLSNKYSINVIDMQMYYEKHDLVSFGNLFDGGVHQMSSIMRELGKNIVVNIENFAKPEVLRQLDIDIRICNYNDMMIKFDKSY
;
A
#
# COMPACT_ATOMS: atom_id res chain seq x y z
N MET A 1 13.34 11.92 -27.66
CA MET A 1 13.87 11.27 -26.43
C MET A 1 12.68 10.82 -25.62
N ASN A 2 12.63 9.55 -25.21
CA ASN A 2 11.56 9.08 -24.32
C ASN A 2 11.72 9.76 -22.96
N LYS A 3 10.63 10.27 -22.40
CA LYS A 3 10.59 10.86 -21.06
C LYS A 3 11.11 9.86 -20.02
N GLN A 4 12.04 10.27 -19.19
CA GLN A 4 12.50 9.49 -18.05
C GLN A 4 11.61 9.78 -16.83
N TYR A 5 11.14 8.74 -16.17
CA TYR A 5 10.32 8.83 -14.96
C TYR A 5 11.13 8.46 -13.72
N HIS A 6 10.87 9.16 -12.63
CA HIS A 6 11.38 8.82 -11.30
C HIS A 6 10.26 8.20 -10.47
N ILE A 7 10.46 7.00 -9.96
CA ILE A 7 9.49 6.29 -9.13
C ILE A 7 10.11 6.01 -7.76
N THR A 8 9.43 6.42 -6.70
CA THR A 8 9.75 5.98 -5.33
C THR A 8 8.86 4.80 -4.95
N LEU A 9 9.46 3.73 -4.43
CA LEU A 9 8.78 2.54 -3.95
C LEU A 9 8.99 2.38 -2.43
N LEU A 10 7.89 2.47 -1.68
CA LEU A 10 7.82 2.23 -0.24
C LEU A 10 7.03 0.93 -0.03
N GLY A 11 7.62 -0.07 0.59
CA GLY A 11 6.88 -1.33 0.70
C GLY A 11 7.52 -2.37 1.60
N GLY A 12 6.86 -3.51 1.68
CA GLY A 12 7.33 -4.70 2.37
C GLY A 12 8.16 -5.64 1.49
N SER A 13 8.17 -6.92 1.84
CA SER A 13 8.97 -7.94 1.16
C SER A 13 8.62 -8.14 -0.31
N ASN A 14 7.36 -7.96 -0.70
CA ASN A 14 6.94 -8.05 -2.11
C ASN A 14 7.61 -6.99 -2.99
N SER A 15 7.90 -5.83 -2.43
CA SER A 15 8.60 -4.73 -3.09
C SER A 15 10.13 -4.89 -3.07
N VAL A 16 10.68 -5.68 -2.13
CA VAL A 16 12.12 -6.03 -2.07
C VAL A 16 12.50 -7.08 -3.11
N ILE A 17 11.57 -7.98 -3.49
CA ILE A 17 11.84 -9.04 -4.45
C ILE A 17 12.22 -8.45 -5.81
N LYS A 18 13.49 -8.61 -6.19
CA LYS A 18 14.07 -7.98 -7.39
C LYS A 18 13.41 -8.44 -8.69
N THR A 19 12.97 -9.71 -8.77
CA THR A 19 12.38 -10.30 -9.98
C THR A 19 10.90 -10.01 -10.15
N GLY A 20 10.28 -9.30 -9.20
CA GLY A 20 8.87 -8.95 -9.17
C GLY A 20 8.58 -7.53 -9.64
N LEU A 21 7.93 -6.76 -8.76
CA LEU A 21 7.46 -5.39 -9.04
C LEU A 21 8.58 -4.48 -9.53
N SER A 22 9.72 -4.48 -8.85
CA SER A 22 10.87 -3.62 -9.21
C SER A 22 11.37 -3.89 -10.64
N GLN A 23 11.45 -5.17 -11.04
CA GLN A 23 11.84 -5.53 -12.42
C GLN A 23 10.80 -5.05 -13.45
N GLY A 24 9.51 -5.17 -13.10
CA GLY A 24 8.42 -4.67 -13.95
C GLY A 24 8.47 -3.16 -14.14
N LEU A 25 8.67 -2.40 -13.06
CA LEU A 25 8.80 -0.94 -13.11
C LEU A 25 9.98 -0.49 -13.98
N CYS A 26 11.09 -1.21 -13.95
CA CYS A 26 12.28 -0.88 -14.75
C CYS A 26 12.28 -1.48 -16.16
N HIS A 27 11.23 -2.21 -16.56
CA HIS A 27 11.24 -3.02 -17.80
C HIS A 27 11.56 -2.23 -19.08
N PHE A 28 11.04 -1.03 -19.22
CA PHE A 28 11.16 -0.23 -20.44
C PHE A 28 12.44 0.63 -20.49
N GLY A 29 13.29 0.58 -19.45
CA GLY A 29 14.55 1.32 -19.40
C GLY A 29 14.42 2.85 -19.24
N ASN A 30 13.20 3.35 -19.07
CA ASN A 30 12.91 4.78 -18.91
C ASN A 30 12.49 5.17 -17.48
N VAL A 31 12.75 4.31 -16.49
CA VAL A 31 12.46 4.54 -15.08
C VAL A 31 13.72 4.54 -14.24
N VAL A 32 13.89 5.57 -13.43
CA VAL A 32 14.82 5.60 -12.29
C VAL A 32 14.03 5.22 -11.05
N LEU A 33 14.30 4.03 -10.51
CA LEU A 33 13.59 3.48 -9.35
C LEU A 33 14.37 3.74 -8.07
N HIS A 34 13.77 4.49 -7.14
CA HIS A 34 14.24 4.69 -5.77
C HIS A 34 13.47 3.72 -4.86
N ASN A 35 14.04 2.53 -4.63
CA ASN A 35 13.40 1.50 -3.83
C ASN A 35 13.86 1.59 -2.36
N PHE A 36 12.96 2.02 -1.46
CA PHE A 36 13.17 2.13 -0.01
C PHE A 36 12.41 1.04 0.76
N ALA A 37 11.91 0.02 0.06
CA ALA A 37 11.20 -1.09 0.69
C ALA A 37 12.11 -1.90 1.61
N LEU A 38 11.53 -2.39 2.70
CA LEU A 38 12.21 -3.27 3.66
C LEU A 38 11.32 -4.49 3.97
N GLY A 39 11.91 -5.69 3.89
CA GLY A 39 11.18 -6.93 4.15
C GLY A 39 10.66 -7.05 5.59
N ALA A 40 9.53 -7.72 5.75
CA ALA A 40 8.86 -7.97 7.03
C ALA A 40 8.52 -6.70 7.84
N THR A 41 8.26 -5.59 7.16
CA THR A 41 7.92 -4.31 7.80
C THR A 41 6.54 -3.80 7.39
N THR A 42 5.91 -3.06 8.29
CA THR A 42 4.58 -2.48 8.12
C THR A 42 4.60 -1.05 7.60
N SER A 43 3.42 -0.46 7.48
CA SER A 43 3.21 0.95 7.13
C SER A 43 4.05 1.95 7.93
N ILE A 44 4.41 1.65 9.18
CA ILE A 44 5.26 2.53 9.99
C ILE A 44 6.69 2.66 9.42
N GLN A 45 7.22 1.61 8.80
CA GLN A 45 8.50 1.68 8.11
C GLN A 45 8.40 2.53 6.85
N ASN A 46 7.31 2.42 6.09
CA ASN A 46 7.09 3.26 4.93
C ASN A 46 7.01 4.75 5.34
N LEU A 47 6.34 5.05 6.45
CA LEU A 47 6.31 6.40 7.03
C LEU A 47 7.71 6.87 7.44
N TYR A 48 8.49 6.01 8.08
CA TYR A 48 9.87 6.33 8.45
C TYR A 48 10.73 6.66 7.23
N GLU A 49 10.71 5.83 6.18
CA GLU A 49 11.48 6.07 4.96
C GLU A 49 11.01 7.35 4.22
N LEU A 50 9.71 7.64 4.26
CA LEU A 50 9.13 8.87 3.72
C LEU A 50 9.66 10.13 4.43
N LYS A 51 9.92 10.04 5.73
CA LYS A 51 10.40 11.17 6.56
C LYS A 51 11.92 11.26 6.67
N ARG A 52 12.66 10.24 6.23
CA ARG A 52 14.13 10.25 6.32
C ARG A 52 14.73 11.34 5.45
N GLU A 53 15.55 12.19 6.04
CA GLU A 53 16.18 13.30 5.34
C GLU A 53 17.00 12.85 4.12
N LYS A 54 17.70 11.71 4.23
CA LYS A 54 18.50 11.17 3.10
C LYS A 54 17.65 10.80 1.87
N ASN A 55 16.37 10.48 2.04
CA ASN A 55 15.47 10.06 0.96
C ASN A 55 14.67 11.24 0.37
N LYS A 56 14.65 12.37 1.06
CA LYS A 56 13.82 13.53 0.75
C LYS A 56 14.00 14.04 -0.68
N LYS A 57 15.25 14.09 -1.14
CA LYS A 57 15.55 14.52 -2.51
C LYS A 57 14.90 13.61 -3.54
N ASP A 58 15.08 12.30 -3.42
CA ASP A 58 14.56 11.32 -4.37
C ASP A 58 13.03 11.31 -4.38
N ILE A 59 12.42 11.37 -3.19
CA ILE A 59 10.95 11.45 -3.04
C ILE A 59 10.41 12.74 -3.67
N CYS A 60 11.08 13.88 -3.46
CA CYS A 60 10.69 15.15 -4.06
C CYS A 60 10.82 15.16 -5.58
N PHE A 61 11.75 14.42 -6.16
CA PHE A 61 11.91 14.29 -7.61
C PHE A 61 10.96 13.26 -8.25
N SER A 62 10.32 12.39 -7.47
CA SER A 62 9.47 11.34 -8.01
C SER A 62 8.28 11.87 -8.81
N ASP A 63 8.02 11.24 -9.96
CA ASP A 63 6.80 11.42 -10.74
C ASP A 63 5.65 10.59 -10.16
N LEU A 64 5.97 9.47 -9.50
CA LEU A 64 5.03 8.59 -8.81
C LEU A 64 5.65 8.04 -7.53
N VAL A 65 4.88 8.06 -6.44
CA VAL A 65 5.22 7.35 -5.20
C VAL A 65 4.30 6.15 -5.06
N ILE A 66 4.87 4.96 -4.91
CA ILE A 66 4.12 3.71 -4.71
C ILE A 66 4.27 3.28 -3.26
N THR A 67 3.18 2.86 -2.62
CA THR A 67 3.19 2.25 -1.28
C THR A 67 2.48 0.90 -1.29
N GLU A 68 3.03 -0.06 -0.56
CA GLU A 68 2.49 -1.40 -0.36
C GLU A 68 2.89 -1.89 1.03
N SER A 69 1.93 -2.26 1.88
CA SER A 69 2.21 -2.75 3.23
C SER A 69 1.09 -3.62 3.81
N ASN A 70 -0.04 -3.75 3.12
CA ASN A 70 -1.24 -4.36 3.69
C ASN A 70 -1.00 -5.79 4.23
N ILE A 71 -0.19 -6.61 3.58
CA ILE A 71 0.12 -7.98 4.03
C ILE A 71 0.78 -7.96 5.41
N ASN A 72 1.77 -7.10 5.60
CA ASN A 72 2.49 -7.00 6.86
C ASN A 72 1.65 -6.34 7.95
N ASP A 73 0.82 -5.35 7.62
CA ASP A 73 -0.14 -4.74 8.55
C ASP A 73 -1.19 -5.78 9.00
N ILE A 74 -1.68 -6.64 8.10
CA ILE A 74 -2.55 -7.78 8.44
C ILE A 74 -1.80 -8.75 9.36
N GLY A 75 -0.58 -9.12 9.02
CA GLY A 75 0.25 -10.04 9.79
C GLY A 75 0.44 -9.56 11.23
N GLN A 76 0.80 -8.30 11.43
CA GLN A 76 0.98 -7.74 12.78
C GLN A 76 -0.34 -7.60 13.55
N PHE A 77 -1.43 -7.20 12.86
CA PHE A 77 -2.74 -7.10 13.50
C PHE A 77 -3.29 -8.48 13.93
N SER A 78 -3.02 -9.52 13.15
CA SER A 78 -3.52 -10.88 13.41
C SER A 78 -2.56 -11.77 14.22
N ASN A 79 -1.35 -11.28 14.53
CA ASN A 79 -0.35 -12.06 15.30
C ASN A 79 -0.90 -12.36 16.69
N PRO A 80 -1.00 -13.65 17.09
CA PRO A 80 -1.54 -14.02 18.41
C PRO A 80 -0.62 -13.65 19.58
N TYR A 81 0.69 -13.46 19.33
CA TYR A 81 1.70 -13.22 20.37
C TYR A 81 2.06 -11.74 20.54
N GLU A 82 2.05 -10.98 19.46
CA GLU A 82 2.52 -9.58 19.43
C GLU A 82 1.53 -8.70 18.66
N LYS A 83 0.26 -8.84 19.00
CA LYS A 83 -0.82 -8.12 18.30
C LYS A 83 -0.73 -6.62 18.52
N ILE A 84 -0.63 -5.87 17.44
CA ILE A 84 -0.78 -4.42 17.49
C ILE A 84 -2.29 -4.08 17.54
N PRO A 85 -2.73 -3.26 18.51
CA PRO A 85 -4.12 -2.81 18.59
C PRO A 85 -4.56 -2.08 17.31
N LEU A 86 -5.81 -2.28 16.90
CA LEU A 86 -6.35 -1.73 15.66
C LEU A 86 -6.23 -0.19 15.57
N HIS A 87 -6.45 0.51 16.67
CA HIS A 87 -6.30 1.97 16.71
C HIS A 87 -4.87 2.44 16.45
N VAL A 88 -3.87 1.64 16.83
CA VAL A 88 -2.45 1.92 16.53
C VAL A 88 -2.16 1.68 15.06
N VAL A 89 -2.66 0.59 14.48
CA VAL A 89 -2.55 0.33 13.04
C VAL A 89 -3.19 1.46 12.24
N PHE A 90 -4.41 1.84 12.61
CA PHE A 90 -5.12 2.95 11.96
C PHE A 90 -4.33 4.26 12.04
N ARG A 91 -3.86 4.64 13.23
CA ARG A 91 -3.07 5.86 13.43
C ARG A 91 -1.81 5.85 12.55
N ASN A 92 -1.10 4.74 12.50
CA ASN A 92 0.13 4.62 11.71
C ASN A 92 -0.16 4.77 10.22
N LEU A 93 -1.21 4.11 9.74
CA LEU A 93 -1.67 4.24 8.36
C LEU A 93 -2.15 5.67 8.07
N GLU A 94 -2.94 6.28 8.95
CA GLU A 94 -3.43 7.64 8.76
C GLU A 94 -2.29 8.65 8.64
N LEU A 95 -1.27 8.54 9.49
CA LEU A 95 -0.08 9.38 9.41
C LEU A 95 0.67 9.18 8.08
N LEU A 96 0.85 7.94 7.63
CA LEU A 96 1.48 7.64 6.33
C LEU A 96 0.70 8.29 5.19
N TYR A 97 -0.61 8.08 5.13
CA TYR A 97 -1.45 8.59 4.04
C TYR A 97 -1.56 10.12 4.04
N TYR A 98 -1.60 10.73 5.22
CA TYR A 98 -1.53 12.18 5.34
C TYR A 98 -0.21 12.73 4.78
N GLU A 99 0.93 12.16 5.15
CA GLU A 99 2.23 12.59 4.64
C GLU A 99 2.38 12.37 3.13
N LEU A 100 1.86 11.26 2.61
CA LEU A 100 1.80 11.00 1.17
C LEU A 100 0.93 12.04 0.44
N HIS A 101 -0.21 12.43 1.02
CA HIS A 101 -1.07 13.49 0.48
C HIS A 101 -0.36 14.85 0.44
N VAL A 102 0.40 15.18 1.49
CA VAL A 102 1.14 16.46 1.61
C VAL A 102 2.22 16.59 0.53
N LEU A 103 2.73 15.50 -0.03
CA LEU A 103 3.69 15.53 -1.14
C LEU A 103 3.15 16.22 -2.39
N LYS A 104 1.83 16.26 -2.60
CA LYS A 104 1.17 16.80 -3.80
C LYS A 104 1.67 16.16 -5.10
N LYS A 105 2.03 14.89 -5.03
CA LYS A 105 2.48 14.06 -6.15
C LYS A 105 1.48 12.93 -6.41
N PRO A 106 1.46 12.33 -7.61
CA PRO A 106 0.75 11.08 -7.81
C PRO A 106 1.24 10.03 -6.80
N VAL A 107 0.32 9.45 -6.06
CA VAL A 107 0.58 8.34 -5.13
C VAL A 107 -0.29 7.17 -5.53
N LEU A 108 0.29 5.98 -5.51
CA LEU A 108 -0.39 4.71 -5.77
C LEU A 108 -0.25 3.80 -4.56
N ASN A 109 -1.37 3.42 -3.96
CA ASN A 109 -1.45 2.36 -2.98
C ASN A 109 -1.77 1.03 -3.67
N ILE A 110 -0.96 -0.01 -3.44
CA ILE A 110 -1.21 -1.37 -3.93
C ILE A 110 -1.68 -2.23 -2.75
N ILE A 111 -2.89 -2.75 -2.85
CA ILE A 111 -3.46 -3.72 -1.92
C ILE A 111 -3.25 -5.12 -2.52
N LEU A 112 -2.30 -5.86 -1.98
CA LEU A 112 -1.96 -7.20 -2.43
C LEU A 112 -2.94 -8.24 -1.87
N PRO A 113 -3.20 -9.33 -2.62
CA PRO A 113 -4.06 -10.42 -2.16
C PRO A 113 -3.39 -11.18 -1.02
N TYR A 114 -4.06 -11.26 0.12
CA TYR A 114 -3.66 -12.04 1.28
C TYR A 114 -4.85 -12.22 2.23
N SER A 115 -5.27 -13.45 2.44
CA SER A 115 -6.48 -13.75 3.23
C SER A 115 -6.27 -14.92 4.20
N PRO A 116 -5.31 -14.82 5.15
CA PRO A 116 -5.01 -15.89 6.10
C PRO A 116 -6.17 -16.14 7.09
N ASN A 117 -6.96 -15.12 7.35
CA ASN A 117 -8.13 -15.12 8.23
C ASN A 117 -8.99 -13.88 7.93
N SER A 118 -10.12 -13.70 8.59
CA SER A 118 -11.05 -12.57 8.34
C SER A 118 -10.46 -11.18 8.64
N SER A 119 -9.35 -11.08 9.36
CA SER A 119 -8.71 -9.80 9.73
C SER A 119 -8.24 -9.00 8.53
N TYR A 120 -7.94 -9.66 7.39
CA TYR A 120 -7.53 -8.95 6.18
C TYR A 120 -8.58 -7.93 5.71
N LYS A 121 -9.87 -8.25 5.84
CA LYS A 121 -10.95 -7.34 5.44
C LYS A 121 -10.89 -6.02 6.20
N ILE A 122 -10.59 -6.08 7.50
CA ILE A 122 -10.48 -4.90 8.35
C ILE A 122 -9.33 -4.00 7.87
N ILE A 123 -8.16 -4.58 7.72
CA ILE A 123 -6.95 -3.83 7.34
C ILE A 123 -7.07 -3.28 5.92
N ASN A 124 -7.52 -4.12 4.95
CA ASN A 124 -7.70 -3.65 3.57
C ASN A 124 -8.77 -2.55 3.47
N ASN A 125 -9.82 -2.61 4.30
CA ASN A 125 -10.83 -1.54 4.36
C ASN A 125 -10.24 -0.24 4.91
N ILE A 126 -9.33 -0.29 5.89
CA ILE A 126 -8.61 0.90 6.37
C ILE A 126 -7.78 1.50 5.23
N HIS A 127 -6.99 0.68 4.51
CA HIS A 127 -6.21 1.15 3.36
C HIS A 127 -7.10 1.83 2.31
N LYS A 128 -8.23 1.21 1.95
CA LYS A 128 -9.19 1.78 0.98
C LYS A 128 -9.82 3.08 1.48
N TYR A 129 -10.25 3.10 2.74
CA TYR A 129 -10.84 4.28 3.36
C TYR A 129 -9.86 5.46 3.36
N LEU A 130 -8.62 5.24 3.82
CA LEU A 130 -7.61 6.28 3.88
C LEU A 130 -7.14 6.72 2.49
N SER A 131 -7.02 5.79 1.53
CA SER A 131 -6.73 6.16 0.14
C SER A 131 -7.80 7.10 -0.43
N ASN A 132 -9.09 6.81 -0.17
CA ASN A 132 -10.18 7.68 -0.60
C ASN A 132 -10.16 9.03 0.14
N LYS A 133 -9.97 9.03 1.48
CA LYS A 133 -9.89 10.24 2.30
C LYS A 133 -8.79 11.19 1.80
N TYR A 134 -7.63 10.65 1.46
CA TYR A 134 -6.45 11.42 1.06
C TYR A 134 -6.26 11.54 -0.45
N SER A 135 -7.25 11.12 -1.25
CA SER A 135 -7.23 11.18 -2.73
C SER A 135 -6.02 10.45 -3.35
N ILE A 136 -5.70 9.28 -2.83
CA ILE A 136 -4.61 8.41 -3.28
C ILE A 136 -5.16 7.37 -4.26
N ASN A 137 -4.48 7.16 -5.38
CA ASN A 137 -4.84 6.12 -6.34
C ASN A 137 -4.67 4.72 -5.74
N VAL A 138 -5.54 3.78 -6.11
CA VAL A 138 -5.53 2.41 -5.56
C VAL A 138 -5.56 1.38 -6.68
N ILE A 139 -4.68 0.38 -6.57
CA ILE A 139 -4.82 -0.91 -7.25
C ILE A 139 -5.18 -1.95 -6.19
N ASP A 140 -6.43 -2.41 -6.20
CA ASP A 140 -6.95 -3.43 -5.26
C ASP A 140 -6.89 -4.82 -5.93
N MET A 141 -5.74 -5.48 -5.81
CA MET A 141 -5.56 -6.85 -6.31
C MET A 141 -6.33 -7.87 -5.48
N GLN A 142 -6.56 -7.61 -4.18
CA GLN A 142 -7.38 -8.49 -3.34
C GLN A 142 -8.81 -8.58 -3.88
N MET A 143 -9.42 -7.43 -4.16
CA MET A 143 -10.77 -7.40 -4.74
C MET A 143 -10.82 -8.06 -6.12
N TYR A 144 -9.79 -7.88 -6.94
CA TYR A 144 -9.69 -8.54 -8.24
C TYR A 144 -9.64 -10.07 -8.09
N TYR A 145 -8.83 -10.59 -7.16
CA TYR A 145 -8.71 -12.02 -6.90
C TYR A 145 -10.02 -12.61 -6.38
N GLU A 146 -10.70 -11.91 -5.47
CA GLU A 146 -12.02 -12.34 -4.96
C GLU A 146 -13.07 -12.38 -6.06
N LYS A 147 -13.13 -11.35 -6.91
CA LYS A 147 -14.08 -11.24 -8.01
C LYS A 147 -13.91 -12.34 -9.08
N HIS A 148 -12.69 -12.84 -9.25
CA HIS A 148 -12.35 -13.82 -10.30
C HIS A 148 -12.02 -15.21 -9.74
N ASP A 149 -12.36 -15.49 -8.47
CA ASP A 149 -12.12 -16.77 -7.78
C ASP A 149 -10.64 -17.21 -7.80
N LEU A 150 -9.71 -16.25 -7.76
CA LEU A 150 -8.26 -16.48 -7.82
C LEU A 150 -7.59 -16.59 -6.44
N VAL A 151 -8.34 -16.48 -5.34
CA VAL A 151 -7.77 -16.46 -3.97
C VAL A 151 -7.02 -17.75 -3.68
N SER A 152 -7.60 -18.91 -4.02
CA SER A 152 -6.94 -20.20 -3.82
C SER A 152 -5.64 -20.33 -4.64
N PHE A 153 -5.66 -19.82 -5.89
CA PHE A 153 -4.46 -19.78 -6.74
C PHE A 153 -3.38 -18.88 -6.12
N GLY A 154 -3.72 -17.70 -5.63
CA GLY A 154 -2.77 -16.80 -4.95
C GLY A 154 -2.11 -17.44 -3.75
N ASN A 155 -2.85 -18.26 -2.98
CA ASN A 155 -2.34 -18.94 -1.80
C ASN A 155 -1.42 -20.14 -2.10
N LEU A 156 -1.36 -20.64 -3.34
CA LEU A 156 -0.46 -21.73 -3.72
C LEU A 156 1.01 -21.36 -3.63
N PHE A 157 1.34 -20.07 -3.80
CA PHE A 157 2.70 -19.60 -3.68
C PHE A 157 2.91 -18.96 -2.29
N ASP A 158 3.79 -19.57 -1.51
CA ASP A 158 4.21 -19.10 -0.19
C ASP A 158 3.05 -18.70 0.74
N GLY A 159 1.96 -19.47 0.73
CA GLY A 159 0.77 -19.18 1.54
C GLY A 159 0.11 -17.83 1.24
N GLY A 160 0.40 -17.21 0.10
CA GLY A 160 -0.09 -15.90 -0.30
C GLY A 160 0.69 -14.72 0.31
N VAL A 161 1.70 -14.96 1.15
CA VAL A 161 2.52 -13.88 1.76
C VAL A 161 3.33 -13.15 0.70
N HIS A 162 3.95 -13.90 -0.23
CA HIS A 162 4.63 -13.32 -1.37
C HIS A 162 3.84 -13.60 -2.66
N GLN A 163 3.73 -12.61 -3.50
CA GLN A 163 3.08 -12.75 -4.78
C GLN A 163 4.03 -13.33 -5.83
N MET A 164 3.49 -14.07 -6.81
CA MET A 164 4.29 -14.59 -7.91
C MET A 164 5.03 -13.47 -8.65
N SER A 165 6.34 -13.61 -8.81
CA SER A 165 7.19 -12.61 -9.47
C SER A 165 6.71 -12.25 -10.87
N SER A 166 6.16 -13.20 -11.63
CA SER A 166 5.60 -12.95 -12.97
C SER A 166 4.42 -11.99 -12.92
N ILE A 167 3.49 -12.17 -11.97
CA ILE A 167 2.32 -11.31 -11.80
C ILE A 167 2.77 -9.90 -11.37
N MET A 168 3.66 -9.82 -10.39
CA MET A 168 4.17 -8.53 -9.92
C MET A 168 4.97 -7.78 -10.98
N ARG A 169 5.67 -8.51 -11.85
CA ARG A 169 6.39 -7.91 -12.98
C ARG A 169 5.44 -7.33 -14.03
N GLU A 170 4.38 -8.05 -14.38
CA GLU A 170 3.35 -7.52 -15.29
C GLU A 170 2.60 -6.32 -14.67
N LEU A 171 2.31 -6.37 -13.37
CA LEU A 171 1.78 -5.22 -12.64
C LEU A 171 2.71 -4.01 -12.77
N GLY A 172 4.01 -4.17 -12.55
CA GLY A 172 4.98 -3.10 -12.67
C GLY A 172 5.04 -2.49 -14.07
N LYS A 173 5.01 -3.33 -15.12
CA LYS A 173 4.94 -2.85 -16.51
C LYS A 173 3.68 -2.03 -16.76
N ASN A 174 2.52 -2.53 -16.32
CA ASN A 174 1.25 -1.86 -16.50
C ASN A 174 1.19 -0.51 -15.75
N ILE A 175 1.81 -0.42 -14.56
CA ILE A 175 1.93 0.84 -13.83
C ILE A 175 2.71 1.87 -14.67
N VAL A 176 3.85 1.49 -15.25
CA VAL A 176 4.68 2.41 -16.06
C VAL A 176 3.96 2.84 -17.33
N VAL A 177 3.27 1.93 -18.03
CA VAL A 177 2.48 2.26 -19.22
C VAL A 177 1.39 3.29 -18.90
N ASN A 178 0.84 3.24 -17.70
CA ASN A 178 -0.26 4.10 -17.26
C ASN A 178 0.18 5.23 -16.31
N ILE A 179 1.48 5.53 -16.22
CA ILE A 179 2.01 6.44 -15.19
C ILE A 179 1.39 7.84 -15.23
N GLU A 180 1.07 8.34 -16.41
CA GLU A 180 0.45 9.66 -16.61
C GLU A 180 -1.05 9.69 -16.20
N ASN A 181 -1.67 8.55 -15.99
CA ASN A 181 -3.08 8.43 -15.61
C ASN A 181 -3.29 8.55 -14.09
N PHE A 182 -2.23 8.47 -13.28
CA PHE A 182 -2.37 8.58 -11.83
C PHE A 182 -2.59 10.05 -11.42
N ALA A 183 -3.72 10.30 -10.77
CA ALA A 183 -4.09 11.62 -10.30
C ALA A 183 -3.22 12.07 -9.13
N LYS A 184 -2.91 13.37 -9.09
CA LYS A 184 -2.35 14.02 -7.89
C LYS A 184 -3.45 14.21 -6.84
N PRO A 185 -3.13 14.14 -5.54
CA PRO A 185 -4.09 14.48 -4.50
C PRO A 185 -4.37 15.99 -4.51
N GLU A 186 -5.60 16.38 -4.85
CA GLU A 186 -5.98 17.79 -5.01
C GLU A 186 -6.51 18.42 -3.74
N VAL A 187 -7.49 17.81 -3.10
CA VAL A 187 -8.16 18.31 -1.89
C VAL A 187 -8.47 17.13 -0.97
N LEU A 188 -8.39 17.34 0.35
CA LEU A 188 -8.94 16.39 1.31
C LEU A 188 -10.44 16.25 1.04
N ARG A 189 -10.86 15.09 0.60
CA ARG A 189 -12.28 14.80 0.45
C ARG A 189 -12.90 14.76 1.84
N GLN A 190 -13.85 15.65 2.07
CA GLN A 190 -14.74 15.52 3.23
C GLN A 190 -15.59 14.27 2.96
N LEU A 191 -15.19 13.16 3.54
CA LEU A 191 -15.99 11.95 3.46
C LEU A 191 -17.24 12.18 4.26
N ASP A 192 -18.39 11.89 3.65
CA ASP A 192 -19.64 11.77 4.39
C ASP A 192 -19.41 10.75 5.51
N ILE A 193 -19.39 11.28 6.72
CA ILE A 193 -18.97 10.57 7.94
C ILE A 193 -19.95 9.45 8.30
N ASP A 194 -21.13 9.42 7.63
CA ASP A 194 -22.32 8.79 8.19
C ASP A 194 -22.37 7.27 8.25
N ILE A 195 -21.66 6.50 7.42
CA ILE A 195 -21.90 5.05 7.44
C ILE A 195 -20.65 4.23 7.74
N ARG A 196 -19.49 4.67 7.29
CA ARG A 196 -18.26 3.85 7.40
C ARG A 196 -17.43 4.16 8.64
N ILE A 197 -17.45 5.41 9.07
CA ILE A 197 -16.79 5.83 10.32
C ILE A 197 -17.60 5.40 11.54
N CYS A 198 -18.94 5.43 11.48
CA CYS A 198 -19.77 4.96 12.59
C CYS A 198 -19.50 3.49 12.92
N ASN A 199 -19.46 2.62 11.92
CA ASN A 199 -19.08 1.21 12.13
C ASN A 199 -17.63 1.05 12.61
N TYR A 200 -16.77 1.94 12.19
CA TYR A 200 -15.37 1.93 12.54
C TYR A 200 -15.14 2.53 13.95
N ASN A 201 -15.79 3.65 14.26
CA ASN A 201 -15.78 4.25 15.59
C ASN A 201 -16.43 3.33 16.62
N ASP A 202 -17.51 2.62 16.28
CA ASP A 202 -18.11 1.61 17.13
C ASP A 202 -17.14 0.46 17.43
N MET A 203 -16.34 0.04 16.46
CA MET A 203 -15.29 -0.96 16.68
C MET A 203 -14.15 -0.39 17.53
N MET A 204 -13.73 0.85 17.30
CA MET A 204 -12.71 1.53 18.12
C MET A 204 -13.17 1.74 19.57
N ILE A 205 -14.40 2.16 19.79
CA ILE A 205 -14.99 2.33 21.12
C ILE A 205 -15.10 0.99 21.85
N LYS A 206 -15.43 -0.10 21.15
CA LYS A 206 -15.46 -1.44 21.73
C LYS A 206 -14.07 -1.94 22.12
N PHE A 207 -13.04 -1.56 21.39
CA PHE A 207 -11.66 -1.90 21.74
C PHE A 207 -11.17 -1.07 22.95
N ASP A 208 -11.50 0.21 23.03
CA ASP A 208 -11.13 1.07 24.17
C ASP A 208 -11.81 0.67 25.49
N LYS A 209 -12.96 0.03 25.42
CA LYS A 209 -13.68 -0.44 26.63
C LYS A 209 -13.23 -1.79 27.15
N SER A 210 -12.34 -2.47 26.45
CA SER A 210 -11.80 -3.79 26.83
C SER A 210 -10.41 -3.76 27.43
N TYR A 211 -9.89 -2.56 27.79
CA TYR A 211 -8.63 -2.36 28.49
C TYR A 211 -8.86 -1.68 29.86
#